data_1e416399770618a531e6364eb09b9a11
#
_entry.id   1e416399770618a531e6364eb09b9a11
#
_cell.length_a   1.000
_cell.length_b   1.000
_cell.length_c   1.000
_cell.angle_alpha   90.00
_cell.angle_beta   90.00
_cell.angle_gamma   90.00
#
_symmetry.space_group_name_H-M   'P 1'
#
loop_
_entity.id
_entity.type
_entity.pdbx_description
1 polymer ?
#
loop_
_entity_poly.entity_id
_entity_poly.type
_entity_poly.pdbx_seq_one_letter_code
_entity_poly.pdbx_strand_id
1 'polypeptide(L)'
;MTPLHDVRTMVLAACAMGAPVQATRHTAAGLVLASDVVSGENVPPFANTAVDGYAVRSNDLHTVPVELHVVGELAAGAAPSVAVAPGTAIRIMTGAP
;
A
#
# COMPACT_ATOMS: atom_id res chain seq x y z
N MET A 1 20.05 38.35 25.80
CA MET A 1 19.74 37.81 24.44
C MET A 1 18.76 36.67 24.61
N THR A 2 17.59 36.74 24.02
CA THR A 2 16.54 35.70 24.15
C THR A 2 16.96 34.46 23.38
N PRO A 3 16.94 33.27 23.98
CA PRO A 3 17.26 32.02 23.29
C PRO A 3 16.32 31.78 22.10
N LEU A 4 16.81 31.13 21.03
CA LEU A 4 16.03 30.85 19.83
C LEU A 4 14.77 30.00 20.13
N HIS A 5 14.87 29.05 21.05
CA HIS A 5 13.75 28.24 21.49
C HIS A 5 12.60 29.09 22.06
N ASP A 6 12.91 30.06 22.90
CA ASP A 6 11.90 30.94 23.50
C ASP A 6 11.24 31.84 22.45
N VAL A 7 12.03 32.38 21.52
CA VAL A 7 11.50 33.18 20.38
C VAL A 7 10.54 32.34 19.54
N ARG A 8 10.94 31.10 19.20
CA ARG A 8 10.07 30.18 18.43
C ARG A 8 8.76 29.91 19.18
N THR A 9 8.81 29.64 20.47
CA THR A 9 7.63 29.39 21.29
C THR A 9 6.70 30.58 21.32
N MET A 10 7.24 31.78 21.51
CA MET A 10 6.48 33.03 21.49
C MET A 10 5.82 33.28 20.14
N VAL A 11 6.53 33.10 19.05
CA VAL A 11 5.97 33.27 17.67
C VAL A 11 4.85 32.29 17.41
N LEU A 12 5.06 30.99 17.72
CA LEU A 12 4.03 29.96 17.50
C LEU A 12 2.78 30.20 18.37
N ALA A 13 2.95 30.68 19.61
CA ALA A 13 1.83 31.02 20.49
C ALA A 13 1.03 32.23 19.99
N ALA A 14 1.67 33.16 19.27
CA ALA A 14 1.02 34.31 18.68
C ALA A 14 0.32 34.03 17.33
N CYS A 15 0.64 32.89 16.68
CA CYS A 15 0.01 32.49 15.43
C CYS A 15 -1.29 31.75 15.70
N ALA A 16 -2.42 32.39 15.45
CA ALA A 16 -3.73 31.72 15.50
C ALA A 16 -3.90 30.82 14.27
N MET A 17 -4.42 29.61 14.48
CA MET A 17 -4.87 28.77 13.36
C MET A 17 -6.08 29.42 12.68
N GLY A 18 -6.08 29.43 11.35
CA GLY A 18 -7.25 29.82 10.56
C GLY A 18 -8.44 28.90 10.78
N ALA A 19 -9.65 29.40 10.55
CA ALA A 19 -10.83 28.56 10.58
C ALA A 19 -10.76 27.47 9.49
N PRO A 20 -11.15 26.23 9.76
CA PRO A 20 -11.20 25.19 8.74
C PRO A 20 -12.20 25.53 7.65
N VAL A 21 -11.85 25.29 6.40
CA VAL A 21 -12.70 25.53 5.23
C VAL A 21 -12.91 24.23 4.46
N GLN A 22 -14.06 24.09 3.82
CA GLN A 22 -14.32 22.99 2.91
C GLN A 22 -13.67 23.30 1.55
N ALA A 23 -12.87 22.37 1.06
CA ALA A 23 -12.23 22.48 -0.25
C ALA A 23 -12.47 21.19 -1.05
N THR A 24 -12.62 21.33 -2.37
CA THR A 24 -12.63 20.17 -3.24
C THR A 24 -11.21 19.61 -3.37
N ARG A 25 -11.10 18.34 -3.75
CA ARG A 25 -9.81 17.67 -3.99
C ARG A 25 -8.91 18.49 -4.95
N HIS A 26 -9.49 19.14 -5.96
CA HIS A 26 -8.75 19.93 -6.95
C HIS A 26 -8.29 21.29 -6.40
N THR A 27 -9.03 21.88 -5.47
CA THR A 27 -8.71 23.18 -4.87
C THR A 27 -7.94 23.07 -3.56
N ALA A 28 -7.78 21.85 -3.03
CA ALA A 28 -7.08 21.60 -1.77
C ALA A 28 -5.55 21.55 -1.93
N ALA A 29 -5.03 21.55 -3.15
CA ALA A 29 -3.58 21.51 -3.37
C ALA A 29 -2.90 22.72 -2.72
N GLY A 30 -1.88 22.46 -1.90
CA GLY A 30 -1.15 23.49 -1.14
C GLY A 30 -1.80 23.92 0.18
N LEU A 31 -2.98 23.39 0.53
CA LEU A 31 -3.60 23.62 1.83
C LEU A 31 -3.12 22.57 2.86
N VAL A 32 -3.29 22.91 4.14
CA VAL A 32 -3.00 22.03 5.26
C VAL A 32 -4.29 21.39 5.74
N LEU A 33 -4.28 20.08 5.99
CA LEU A 33 -5.43 19.36 6.53
C LEU A 33 -5.77 19.89 7.94
N ALA A 34 -7.04 20.20 8.17
CA ALA A 34 -7.55 20.62 9.47
C ALA A 34 -7.85 19.43 10.41
N SER A 35 -7.98 18.23 9.84
CA SER A 35 -8.17 16.97 10.57
C SER A 35 -7.57 15.82 9.79
N ASP A 36 -7.33 14.71 10.46
CA ASP A 36 -6.83 13.49 9.83
C ASP A 36 -7.80 12.95 8.79
N VAL A 37 -7.25 12.43 7.69
CA VAL A 37 -8.02 11.69 6.68
C VAL A 37 -7.73 10.21 6.88
N VAL A 38 -8.77 9.47 7.26
CA VAL A 38 -8.68 8.03 7.52
C VAL A 38 -9.42 7.29 6.41
N SER A 39 -8.76 6.26 5.84
CA SER A 39 -9.42 5.36 4.89
C SER A 39 -10.50 4.55 5.58
N GLY A 40 -11.69 4.46 4.98
CA GLY A 40 -12.77 3.60 5.44
C GLY A 40 -12.59 2.11 5.11
N GLU A 41 -11.57 1.77 4.32
CA GLU A 41 -11.26 0.41 3.88
C GLU A 41 -9.75 0.16 3.81
N ASN A 42 -9.35 -1.09 3.79
CA ASN A 42 -7.96 -1.45 3.55
C ASN A 42 -7.53 -1.05 2.12
N VAL A 43 -6.28 -0.59 1.97
CA VAL A 43 -5.69 -0.28 0.66
C VAL A 43 -4.36 -1.04 0.54
N PRO A 44 -4.34 -2.12 -0.24
CA PRO A 44 -5.40 -2.70 -1.07
C PRO A 44 -6.51 -3.38 -0.26
N PRO A 45 -7.74 -3.55 -0.84
CA PRO A 45 -8.89 -4.14 -0.13
C PRO A 45 -8.79 -5.66 0.06
N PHE A 46 -7.84 -6.31 -0.62
CA PHE A 46 -7.54 -7.74 -0.52
C PHE A 46 -6.03 -7.98 -0.57
N ALA A 47 -5.59 -9.15 -0.14
CA ALA A 47 -4.20 -9.57 -0.29
C ALA A 47 -3.87 -9.76 -1.77
N ASN A 48 -2.84 -9.08 -2.26
CA ASN A 48 -2.39 -9.17 -3.65
C ASN A 48 -0.88 -9.29 -3.74
N THR A 49 -0.40 -9.70 -4.92
CA THR A 49 1.02 -9.78 -5.19
C THR A 49 1.62 -8.39 -5.50
N ALA A 50 2.80 -8.11 -4.95
CA ALA A 50 3.52 -6.85 -5.17
C ALA A 50 4.44 -6.89 -6.40
N VAL A 51 4.74 -8.08 -6.95
CA VAL A 51 5.70 -8.27 -8.05
C VAL A 51 5.22 -9.35 -9.02
N ASP A 52 5.73 -9.31 -10.24
CA ASP A 52 5.58 -10.41 -11.20
C ASP A 52 6.41 -11.60 -10.76
N GLY A 53 5.89 -12.80 -10.93
CA GLY A 53 6.59 -14.02 -10.53
C GLY A 53 5.71 -15.26 -10.58
N TYR A 54 5.91 -16.15 -9.63
CA TYR A 54 5.16 -17.40 -9.52
C TYR A 54 4.65 -17.61 -8.11
N ALA A 55 3.38 -17.95 -7.99
CA ALA A 55 2.81 -18.51 -6.77
C ALA A 55 3.20 -19.99 -6.67
N VAL A 56 3.87 -20.35 -5.59
CA VAL A 56 4.37 -21.71 -5.32
C VAL A 56 4.09 -22.08 -3.87
N ARG A 57 4.11 -23.35 -3.55
CA ARG A 57 4.05 -23.82 -2.17
C ARG A 57 5.45 -23.82 -1.55
N SER A 58 5.61 -23.23 -0.38
CA SER A 58 6.90 -23.20 0.32
C SER A 58 7.47 -24.61 0.57
N ASN A 59 6.60 -25.61 0.80
CA ASN A 59 7.02 -27.01 0.99
C ASN A 59 7.69 -27.61 -0.25
N ASP A 60 7.42 -27.11 -1.44
CA ASP A 60 8.02 -27.61 -2.67
C ASP A 60 9.43 -27.03 -2.92
N LEU A 61 9.87 -26.06 -2.08
CA LEU A 61 11.15 -25.37 -2.21
C LEU A 61 12.20 -25.79 -1.16
N HIS A 62 11.97 -26.85 -0.39
CA HIS A 62 12.93 -27.30 0.63
C HIS A 62 14.27 -27.76 0.05
N THR A 63 14.26 -28.25 -1.20
CA THR A 63 15.47 -28.65 -1.92
C THR A 63 15.50 -27.91 -3.25
N VAL A 64 16.55 -27.13 -3.49
CA VAL A 64 16.73 -26.35 -4.72
C VAL A 64 18.04 -26.78 -5.40
N PRO A 65 18.11 -26.75 -6.75
CA PRO A 65 17.04 -26.38 -7.68
C PRO A 65 15.92 -27.41 -7.77
N VAL A 66 14.68 -26.93 -8.01
CA VAL A 66 13.49 -27.77 -8.20
C VAL A 66 12.75 -27.31 -9.45
N GLU A 67 12.24 -28.25 -10.24
CA GLU A 67 11.34 -27.98 -11.35
C GLU A 67 9.89 -28.04 -10.92
N LEU A 68 9.09 -27.03 -11.25
CA LEU A 68 7.67 -26.96 -10.96
C LEU A 68 6.88 -26.81 -12.25
N HIS A 69 5.77 -27.53 -12.35
CA HIS A 69 4.91 -27.45 -13.52
C HIS A 69 4.00 -26.22 -13.46
N VAL A 70 4.09 -25.32 -14.45
CA VAL A 70 3.24 -24.13 -14.51
C VAL A 70 1.86 -24.52 -15.03
N VAL A 71 0.84 -24.41 -14.15
CA VAL A 71 -0.53 -24.88 -14.42
C VAL A 71 -1.48 -23.76 -14.80
N GLY A 72 -1.05 -22.51 -14.73
CA GLY A 72 -1.89 -21.36 -15.08
C GLY A 72 -1.18 -20.03 -14.95
N GLU A 73 -1.91 -18.98 -15.29
CA GLU A 73 -1.49 -17.59 -15.17
C GLU A 73 -2.62 -16.77 -14.53
N LEU A 74 -2.26 -15.84 -13.64
CA LEU A 74 -3.20 -14.95 -12.96
C LEU A 74 -2.75 -13.50 -13.09
N ALA A 75 -3.52 -12.73 -13.82
CA ALA A 75 -3.31 -11.30 -14.00
C ALA A 75 -4.08 -10.48 -12.95
N ALA A 76 -3.70 -9.20 -12.79
CA ALA A 76 -4.47 -8.25 -11.98
C ALA A 76 -5.91 -8.16 -12.48
N GLY A 77 -6.86 -8.15 -11.54
CA GLY A 77 -8.30 -8.07 -11.84
C GLY A 77 -8.95 -9.40 -12.26
N ALA A 78 -8.18 -10.47 -12.42
CA ALA A 78 -8.71 -11.80 -12.64
C ALA A 78 -9.00 -12.52 -11.32
N ALA A 79 -10.01 -13.39 -11.31
CA ALA A 79 -10.28 -14.27 -10.18
C ALA A 79 -9.45 -15.56 -10.30
N PRO A 80 -8.87 -16.08 -9.19
CA PRO A 80 -8.17 -17.36 -9.20
C PRO A 80 -9.12 -18.49 -9.60
N SER A 81 -8.75 -19.27 -10.62
CA SER A 81 -9.53 -20.43 -11.10
C SER A 81 -8.87 -21.77 -10.77
N VAL A 82 -7.58 -21.74 -10.39
CA VAL A 82 -6.78 -22.94 -10.10
C VAL A 82 -6.05 -22.75 -8.78
N ALA A 83 -6.00 -23.78 -7.95
CA ALA A 83 -5.18 -23.79 -6.74
C ALA A 83 -3.79 -24.32 -7.01
N VAL A 84 -2.78 -23.81 -6.30
CA VAL A 84 -1.41 -24.35 -6.37
C VAL A 84 -1.35 -25.70 -5.66
N ALA A 85 -1.15 -26.76 -6.41
CA ALA A 85 -0.97 -28.13 -5.93
C ALA A 85 0.51 -28.47 -5.68
N PRO A 86 0.85 -29.58 -5.00
CA PRO A 86 2.24 -30.06 -4.89
C PRO A 86 2.90 -30.18 -6.26
N GLY A 87 4.14 -29.68 -6.40
CA GLY A 87 4.91 -29.73 -7.63
C GLY A 87 4.42 -28.78 -8.73
N THR A 88 3.49 -27.86 -8.43
CA THR A 88 2.96 -26.90 -9.41
C THR A 88 3.26 -25.45 -9.06
N ALA A 89 3.16 -24.58 -10.07
CA ALA A 89 3.29 -23.15 -9.96
C ALA A 89 2.21 -22.45 -10.80
N ILE A 90 1.79 -21.26 -10.40
CA ILE A 90 0.95 -20.37 -11.19
C ILE A 90 1.74 -19.10 -11.44
N ARG A 91 1.88 -18.69 -12.71
CA ARG A 91 2.46 -17.40 -13.05
C ARG A 91 1.55 -16.28 -12.55
N ILE A 92 2.10 -15.32 -11.83
CA ILE A 92 1.34 -14.20 -11.26
C ILE A 92 1.93 -12.87 -11.71
N MET A 93 1.05 -11.90 -11.86
CA MET A 93 1.43 -10.53 -12.21
C MET A 93 1.12 -9.58 -11.06
N THR A 94 1.85 -8.49 -10.97
CA THR A 94 1.63 -7.42 -9.98
C THR A 94 0.14 -7.06 -9.88
N GLY A 95 -0.39 -7.06 -8.66
CA GLY A 95 -1.81 -6.80 -8.39
C GLY A 95 -2.73 -8.02 -8.49
N ALA A 96 -2.22 -9.21 -8.80
CA ALA A 96 -3.02 -10.45 -8.76
C ALA A 96 -3.36 -10.82 -7.30
N PRO A 97 -4.58 -11.33 -7.02
CA PRO A 97 -5.01 -11.78 -5.70
C PRO A 97 -4.32 -13.05 -5.22
#